data_501a8578c25ffb38006046a48ef774b8
#
_entry.id   501a8578c25ffb38006046a48ef774b8
#
_cell.length_a   1.000
_cell.length_b   1.000
_cell.length_c   1.000
_cell.angle_alpha   90.00
_cell.angle_beta   90.00
_cell.angle_gamma   90.00
#
_symmetry.space_group_name_H-M   'P 1'
#
loop_
_entity.id
_entity.type
_entity.pdbx_description
1 polymer ?
#
loop_
_entity_poly.entity_id
_entity_poly.type
_entity_poly.pdbx_seq_one_letter_code
_entity_poly.pdbx_strand_id
1 'polypeptide(L)'
;MAKKLKLELELDYDFDLIGICSTYSDYRLCWGINQALNLKLESIDDYCLENKKEEDDKFSFYEYFDEQTEESFYLVKNQSNNYKKLIPEQDKIDYFIIIKDNYEIEIDDLVTKLRTLDSVLTAFSFNVNDLKSKSNLIF
;
A
#
# COMPACT_ATOMS: atom_id res chain seq x y z
N MET A 1 28.05 12.42 4.74
CA MET A 1 27.59 11.04 4.60
C MET A 1 26.26 10.82 5.31
N ALA A 2 26.18 11.04 6.62
CA ALA A 2 24.95 10.86 7.39
C ALA A 2 23.80 11.74 6.91
N LYS A 3 24.06 12.99 6.54
CA LYS A 3 23.05 13.91 6.02
C LYS A 3 22.45 13.45 4.69
N LYS A 4 23.29 12.93 3.80
CA LYS A 4 22.85 12.44 2.49
C LYS A 4 21.96 11.21 2.64
N LEU A 5 22.35 10.29 3.51
CA LEU A 5 21.57 9.09 3.78
C LEU A 5 20.21 9.44 4.38
N LYS A 6 20.18 10.37 5.32
CA LYS A 6 18.95 10.84 5.94
C LYS A 6 18.02 11.50 4.92
N LEU A 7 18.59 12.30 4.02
CA LEU A 7 17.80 12.95 2.98
C LEU A 7 17.19 11.94 2.01
N GLU A 8 17.94 10.93 1.62
CA GLU A 8 17.43 9.86 0.77
C GLU A 8 16.28 9.10 1.43
N LEU A 9 16.40 8.81 2.72
CA LEU A 9 15.34 8.15 3.49
C LEU A 9 14.08 9.01 3.55
N GLU A 10 14.21 10.32 3.70
CA GLU A 10 13.07 11.23 3.71
C GLU A 10 12.36 11.24 2.36
N LEU A 11 13.11 11.21 1.26
CA LEU A 11 12.54 11.16 -0.09
C LEU A 11 11.79 9.84 -0.34
N ASP A 12 12.25 8.74 0.26
CA ASP A 12 11.63 7.44 0.10
C ASP A 12 10.21 7.37 0.69
N TYR A 13 9.83 8.31 1.55
CA TYR A 13 8.50 8.38 2.15
C TYR A 13 7.58 9.41 1.49
N ASP A 14 7.97 9.94 0.36
CA ASP A 14 7.17 10.90 -0.39
C ASP A 14 6.20 10.19 -1.33
N PHE A 15 5.22 9.53 -0.74
CA PHE A 15 4.16 8.83 -1.47
C PHE A 15 2.84 8.96 -0.71
N ASP A 16 1.74 8.73 -1.42
CA ASP A 16 0.41 8.72 -0.82
C ASP A 16 0.09 7.33 -0.28
N LEU A 17 -0.55 7.28 0.87
CA LEU A 17 -0.88 6.04 1.56
C LEU A 17 -2.34 6.01 1.93
N ILE A 18 -3.02 4.93 1.55
CA ILE A 18 -4.43 4.70 1.88
C ILE A 18 -4.53 3.35 2.57
N GLY A 19 -5.20 3.33 3.73
CA GLY A 19 -5.52 2.08 4.43
C GLY A 19 -6.93 1.65 4.10
N ILE A 20 -7.13 0.35 3.91
CA ILE A 20 -8.42 -0.24 3.56
C ILE A 20 -8.76 -1.30 4.59
N CYS A 21 -10.00 -1.24 5.10
CA CYS A 21 -10.59 -2.31 5.90
C CYS A 21 -11.49 -3.13 4.99
N SER A 22 -11.27 -4.43 4.91
CA SER A 22 -12.00 -5.32 4.03
C SER A 22 -11.95 -6.74 4.56
N THR A 23 -13.05 -7.47 4.41
CA THR A 23 -13.11 -8.91 4.72
C THR A 23 -12.84 -9.76 3.48
N TYR A 24 -12.66 -9.15 2.33
CA TYR A 24 -12.42 -9.85 1.07
C TYR A 24 -10.98 -10.31 0.99
N SER A 25 -10.75 -11.37 0.22
CA SER A 25 -9.39 -11.80 -0.11
C SER A 25 -8.69 -10.75 -0.96
N ASP A 26 -7.37 -10.79 -0.98
CA ASP A 26 -6.55 -9.87 -1.77
C ASP A 26 -6.94 -9.89 -3.26
N TYR A 27 -7.13 -11.07 -3.81
CA TYR A 27 -7.50 -11.25 -5.21
C TYR A 27 -8.83 -10.57 -5.54
N ARG A 28 -9.85 -10.77 -4.68
CA ARG A 28 -11.18 -10.20 -4.91
C ARG A 28 -11.20 -8.70 -4.70
N LEU A 29 -10.48 -8.23 -3.69
CA LEU A 29 -10.35 -6.80 -3.43
C LEU A 29 -9.65 -6.11 -4.59
N CYS A 30 -8.55 -6.69 -5.07
CA CYS A 30 -7.79 -6.17 -6.20
C CYS A 30 -8.67 -6.04 -7.45
N TRP A 31 -9.47 -7.07 -7.73
CA TRP A 31 -10.39 -7.03 -8.87
C TRP A 31 -11.36 -5.87 -8.76
N GLY A 32 -11.96 -5.67 -7.58
CA GLY A 32 -12.91 -4.58 -7.35
C GLY A 32 -12.26 -3.20 -7.52
N ILE A 33 -11.05 -3.03 -7.00
CA ILE A 33 -10.30 -1.79 -7.13
C ILE A 33 -10.00 -1.50 -8.60
N ASN A 34 -9.55 -2.50 -9.34
CA ASN A 34 -9.23 -2.35 -10.76
C ASN A 34 -10.45 -1.90 -11.56
N GLN A 35 -11.62 -2.48 -11.27
CA GLN A 35 -12.86 -2.11 -11.96
C GLN A 35 -13.27 -0.67 -11.64
N ALA A 36 -13.19 -0.30 -10.37
CA ALA A 36 -13.67 1.01 -9.93
C ALA A 36 -12.75 2.15 -10.35
N LEU A 37 -11.45 1.93 -10.33
CA LEU A 37 -10.45 2.96 -10.58
C LEU A 37 -9.83 2.88 -11.97
N ASN A 38 -10.27 1.93 -12.77
CA ASN A 38 -9.72 1.68 -14.10
C ASN A 38 -8.19 1.48 -14.05
N LEU A 39 -7.76 0.67 -13.09
CA LEU A 39 -6.37 0.28 -12.93
C LEU A 39 -6.16 -1.15 -13.44
N LYS A 40 -4.90 -1.56 -13.54
CA LYS A 40 -4.50 -2.90 -13.96
C LYS A 40 -3.49 -3.48 -12.96
N LEU A 41 -3.79 -3.37 -11.68
CA LEU A 41 -2.98 -4.00 -10.64
C LEU A 41 -2.86 -5.50 -10.90
N GLU A 42 -1.63 -6.00 -10.88
CA GLU A 42 -1.33 -7.40 -11.11
C GLU A 42 -0.51 -7.95 -9.95
N SER A 43 -0.78 -9.21 -9.61
CA SER A 43 -0.03 -9.90 -8.56
C SER A 43 1.43 -10.03 -8.96
N ILE A 44 2.30 -9.71 -8.04
CA ILE A 44 3.75 -9.90 -8.19
C ILE A 44 4.24 -10.73 -7.02
N ASP A 45 5.56 -10.98 -6.97
CA ASP A 45 6.15 -11.73 -5.87
C ASP A 45 5.79 -11.08 -4.54
N ASP A 46 5.50 -11.92 -3.53
CA ASP A 46 5.12 -11.44 -2.23
C ASP A 46 6.18 -10.50 -1.65
N TYR A 47 5.72 -9.48 -0.95
CA TYR A 47 6.60 -8.55 -0.29
C TYR A 47 7.18 -9.16 0.98
N CYS A 48 8.51 -9.14 1.11
CA CYS A 48 9.23 -9.64 2.27
C CYS A 48 10.04 -8.50 2.89
N LEU A 49 10.08 -8.46 4.22
CA LEU A 49 10.90 -7.47 4.94
C LEU A 49 12.34 -7.95 4.97
N GLU A 50 13.25 -7.11 4.46
CA GLU A 50 14.64 -7.48 4.21
C GLU A 50 15.44 -7.88 5.45
N ASN A 51 15.18 -7.26 6.59
CA ASN A 51 16.00 -7.44 7.79
C ASN A 51 15.45 -8.46 8.78
N LYS A 52 14.54 -9.30 8.34
CA LYS A 52 13.97 -10.32 9.20
C LYS A 52 14.68 -11.63 9.02
N LYS A 53 15.11 -12.22 10.12
CA LYS A 53 15.68 -13.57 10.13
C LYS A 53 14.64 -14.61 9.80
N GLU A 54 13.37 -14.28 9.99
CA GLU A 54 12.26 -15.14 9.62
C GLU A 54 11.90 -14.85 8.17
N GLU A 55 12.43 -15.70 7.30
CA GLU A 55 12.21 -15.58 5.85
C GLU A 55 10.79 -15.91 5.41
N ASP A 56 9.94 -16.31 6.37
CA ASP A 56 8.62 -16.84 6.07
C ASP A 56 7.50 -15.80 6.07
N ASP A 57 7.78 -14.56 6.48
CA ASP A 57 6.75 -13.51 6.50
C ASP A 57 6.59 -12.91 5.11
N LYS A 58 5.53 -13.34 4.45
CA LYS A 58 5.22 -12.93 3.09
C LYS A 58 3.89 -12.19 3.05
N PHE A 59 3.88 -11.03 2.41
CA PHE A 59 2.70 -10.19 2.28
C PHE A 59 2.28 -10.16 0.83
N SER A 60 1.00 -10.45 0.54
CA SER A 60 0.48 -10.38 -0.82
C SER A 60 0.69 -8.99 -1.39
N PHE A 61 1.14 -8.91 -2.63
CA PHE A 61 1.64 -7.69 -3.23
C PHE A 61 1.20 -7.61 -4.70
N TYR A 62 0.69 -6.43 -5.07
CA TYR A 62 0.22 -6.14 -6.42
C TYR A 62 0.79 -4.81 -6.87
N GLU A 63 1.04 -4.67 -8.16
CA GLU A 63 1.54 -3.40 -8.70
C GLU A 63 0.93 -3.07 -10.06
N TYR A 64 0.93 -1.80 -10.36
CA TYR A 64 0.60 -1.27 -11.67
C TYR A 64 1.39 0.02 -11.89
N PHE A 65 2.06 0.11 -13.04
CA PHE A 65 2.75 1.31 -13.46
C PHE A 65 2.00 1.90 -14.65
N ASP A 66 1.59 3.17 -14.53
CA ASP A 66 0.93 3.90 -15.63
C ASP A 66 2.00 4.63 -16.44
N GLU A 67 2.25 4.14 -17.65
CA GLU A 67 3.27 4.70 -18.53
C GLU A 67 2.98 6.13 -18.98
N GLN A 68 1.71 6.53 -19.03
CA GLN A 68 1.32 7.87 -19.47
C GLN A 68 1.55 8.92 -18.40
N THR A 69 1.20 8.60 -17.15
CA THR A 69 1.31 9.52 -16.04
C THR A 69 2.58 9.31 -15.22
N GLU A 70 3.25 8.18 -15.41
CA GLU A 70 4.42 7.72 -14.64
C GLU A 70 4.10 7.47 -13.16
N GLU A 71 2.84 7.34 -12.81
CA GLU A 71 2.41 6.98 -11.47
C GLU A 71 2.57 5.48 -11.23
N SER A 72 2.98 5.12 -10.03
CA SER A 72 3.09 3.71 -9.61
C SER A 72 2.08 3.43 -8.50
N PHE A 73 1.34 2.34 -8.66
CA PHE A 73 0.31 1.92 -7.70
C PHE A 73 0.70 0.57 -7.12
N TYR A 74 0.57 0.45 -5.80
CA TYR A 74 0.83 -0.81 -5.10
C TYR A 74 -0.32 -1.12 -4.17
N LEU A 75 -0.67 -2.39 -4.08
CA LEU A 75 -1.60 -2.90 -3.09
C LEU A 75 -0.88 -3.97 -2.30
N VAL A 76 -0.78 -3.81 -0.99
CA VAL A 76 -0.11 -4.75 -0.12
C VAL A 76 -1.03 -5.15 1.03
N LYS A 77 -1.05 -6.44 1.34
CA LYS A 77 -1.82 -6.94 2.48
C LYS A 77 -1.08 -6.62 3.77
N ASN A 78 -1.79 -6.14 4.79
CA ASN A 78 -1.17 -5.79 6.07
C ASN A 78 -0.86 -6.99 6.95
N GLN A 79 -1.30 -8.18 6.57
CA GLN A 79 -1.05 -9.39 7.35
C GLN A 79 -0.34 -10.43 6.50
N SER A 80 0.72 -11.00 7.06
CA SER A 80 1.51 -12.02 6.39
C SER A 80 0.83 -13.39 6.44
N ASN A 81 1.42 -14.36 5.72
CA ASN A 81 1.04 -15.77 5.81
C ASN A 81 1.20 -16.34 7.22
N ASN A 82 2.01 -15.71 8.07
CA ASN A 82 2.21 -16.10 9.49
C ASN A 82 1.45 -15.18 10.45
N TYR A 83 0.46 -14.45 9.97
CA TYR A 83 -0.41 -13.57 10.76
C TYR A 83 0.31 -12.39 11.41
N LYS A 84 1.49 -12.02 10.93
CA LYS A 84 2.20 -10.83 11.40
C LYS A 84 1.77 -9.61 10.60
N LYS A 85 1.71 -8.47 11.25
CA LYS A 85 1.29 -7.22 10.60
C LYS A 85 2.48 -6.49 9.99
N LEU A 86 2.28 -5.97 8.79
CA LEU A 86 3.26 -5.10 8.13
C LEU A 86 3.40 -3.77 8.88
N ILE A 87 2.27 -3.19 9.26
CA ILE A 87 2.20 -1.97 10.07
C ILE A 87 1.44 -2.31 11.35
N PRO A 88 2.14 -2.79 12.40
CA PRO A 88 1.48 -3.27 13.62
C PRO A 88 0.63 -2.24 14.35
N GLU A 89 1.03 -0.96 14.31
CA GLU A 89 0.29 0.13 14.97
C GLU A 89 -1.05 0.41 14.28
N GLN A 90 -1.25 -0.10 13.06
CA GLN A 90 -2.50 -0.02 12.32
C GLN A 90 -3.07 -1.42 12.11
N ASP A 91 -3.28 -2.14 13.19
CA ASP A 91 -3.69 -3.54 13.15
C ASP A 91 -5.09 -3.77 12.60
N LYS A 92 -5.93 -2.74 12.57
CA LYS A 92 -7.29 -2.81 12.02
C LYS A 92 -7.33 -2.61 10.51
N ILE A 93 -6.25 -2.14 9.92
CA ILE A 93 -6.16 -1.98 8.47
C ILE A 93 -5.79 -3.33 7.86
N ASP A 94 -6.53 -3.75 6.85
CA ASP A 94 -6.33 -5.05 6.20
C ASP A 94 -5.40 -4.95 5.00
N TYR A 95 -5.44 -3.81 4.28
CA TYR A 95 -4.64 -3.59 3.09
C TYR A 95 -4.20 -2.14 3.02
N PHE A 96 -3.07 -1.91 2.35
CA PHE A 96 -2.60 -0.56 2.04
C PHE A 96 -2.46 -0.38 0.53
N ILE A 97 -2.88 0.80 0.06
CA ILE A 97 -2.56 1.27 -1.30
C ILE A 97 -1.49 2.33 -1.17
N ILE A 98 -0.43 2.19 -1.96
CA ILE A 98 0.66 3.16 -2.04
C ILE A 98 0.67 3.71 -3.46
N ILE A 99 0.71 5.04 -3.59
CA ILE A 99 0.76 5.72 -4.88
C ILE A 99 2.01 6.59 -4.90
N LYS A 100 2.93 6.27 -5.80
CA LYS A 100 4.18 7.02 -5.98
C LYS A 100 4.06 7.91 -7.19
N ASP A 101 4.72 9.07 -7.11
CA ASP A 101 4.78 10.04 -8.21
C ASP A 101 3.40 10.52 -8.65
N ASN A 102 2.53 10.75 -7.68
CA ASN A 102 1.16 11.21 -7.92
C ASN A 102 1.15 12.74 -8.07
N TYR A 103 0.75 13.20 -9.24
CA TYR A 103 0.62 14.63 -9.55
C TYR A 103 -0.81 15.07 -9.82
N GLU A 104 -1.71 14.15 -10.13
CA GLU A 104 -3.05 14.48 -10.61
C GLU A 104 -4.19 13.94 -9.75
N ILE A 105 -3.98 12.85 -9.03
CA ILE A 105 -5.05 12.17 -8.29
C ILE A 105 -5.30 12.89 -6.96
N GLU A 106 -6.55 13.32 -6.77
CA GLU A 106 -7.02 13.83 -5.48
C GLU A 106 -7.26 12.64 -4.55
N ILE A 107 -6.47 12.54 -3.51
CA ILE A 107 -6.52 11.37 -2.60
C ILE A 107 -7.86 11.29 -1.87
N ASP A 108 -8.44 12.40 -1.47
CA ASP A 108 -9.74 12.39 -0.80
C ASP A 108 -10.86 11.86 -1.70
N ASP A 109 -10.81 12.20 -2.99
CA ASP A 109 -11.75 11.67 -3.97
C ASP A 109 -11.56 10.18 -4.17
N LEU A 110 -10.32 9.73 -4.20
CA LEU A 110 -9.98 8.32 -4.32
C LEU A 110 -10.49 7.52 -3.13
N VAL A 111 -10.28 8.03 -1.93
CA VAL A 111 -10.77 7.40 -0.70
C VAL A 111 -12.30 7.31 -0.72
N THR A 112 -12.98 8.38 -1.13
CA THR A 112 -14.44 8.38 -1.25
C THR A 112 -14.91 7.31 -2.22
N LYS A 113 -14.23 7.18 -3.36
CA LYS A 113 -14.54 6.18 -4.37
C LYS A 113 -14.35 4.76 -3.83
N LEU A 114 -13.25 4.52 -3.14
CA LEU A 114 -12.98 3.22 -2.52
C LEU A 114 -14.06 2.82 -1.53
N ARG A 115 -14.57 3.78 -0.75
CA ARG A 115 -15.63 3.52 0.22
C ARG A 115 -16.94 3.07 -0.40
N THR A 116 -17.15 3.29 -1.69
CA THR A 116 -18.36 2.87 -2.39
C THR A 116 -18.33 1.42 -2.85
N LEU A 117 -17.17 0.77 -2.78
CA LEU A 117 -17.02 -0.62 -3.24
C LEU A 117 -17.62 -1.60 -2.23
N ASP A 118 -18.31 -2.62 -2.75
CA ASP A 118 -18.85 -3.69 -1.92
C ASP A 118 -17.77 -4.43 -1.14
N SER A 119 -16.57 -4.51 -1.71
CA SER A 119 -15.43 -5.20 -1.11
C SER A 119 -14.73 -4.38 -0.03
N VAL A 120 -15.12 -3.12 0.17
CA VAL A 120 -14.47 -2.21 1.11
C VAL A 120 -15.44 -1.83 2.23
N LEU A 121 -15.05 -2.10 3.47
CA LEU A 121 -15.82 -1.65 4.64
C LEU A 121 -15.60 -0.17 4.88
N THR A 122 -14.35 0.27 4.85
CA THR A 122 -13.98 1.68 4.94
C THR A 122 -12.54 1.86 4.43
N ALA A 123 -12.18 3.11 4.19
CA ALA A 123 -10.84 3.48 3.73
C ALA A 123 -10.46 4.83 4.31
N PHE A 124 -9.17 5.01 4.56
CA PHE A 124 -8.62 6.22 5.15
C PHE A 124 -7.30 6.60 4.48
N SER A 125 -7.06 7.89 4.29
CA SER A 125 -5.73 8.36 3.92
C SER A 125 -4.87 8.50 5.19
N PHE A 126 -3.57 8.22 5.05
CA PHE A 126 -2.59 8.33 6.13
C PHE A 126 -1.44 9.22 5.70
N ASN A 127 -0.91 9.98 6.66
CA ASN A 127 0.40 10.58 6.49
C ASN A 127 1.45 9.53 6.87
N VAL A 128 2.22 9.06 5.88
CA VAL A 128 3.19 7.99 6.10
C VAL A 128 4.19 8.33 7.20
N ASN A 129 4.54 9.61 7.35
CA ASN A 129 5.49 10.05 8.36
C ASN A 129 4.99 9.90 9.79
N ASP A 130 3.69 9.76 9.99
CA ASP A 130 3.10 9.53 11.31
C ASP A 130 3.18 8.07 11.75
N LEU A 131 3.56 7.16 10.86
CA LEU A 131 3.64 5.74 11.17
C LEU A 131 5.00 5.38 11.76
N LYS A 132 4.99 4.62 12.85
CA LYS A 132 6.22 4.11 13.47
C LYS A 132 6.94 3.10 12.58
N SER A 133 6.17 2.28 11.87
CA SER A 133 6.69 1.21 11.02
C SER A 133 6.77 1.61 9.55
N LYS A 134 6.88 2.91 9.27
CA LYS A 134 6.91 3.42 7.88
C LYS A 134 8.03 2.79 7.03
N SER A 135 9.14 2.41 7.66
CA SER A 135 10.26 1.78 6.95
C SER A 135 9.87 0.45 6.30
N ASN A 136 8.79 -0.16 6.76
CA ASN A 136 8.29 -1.40 6.15
C ASN A 136 7.58 -1.16 4.82
N LEU A 137 7.37 0.09 4.44
CA LEU A 137 6.67 0.45 3.19
C LEU A 137 7.64 0.96 2.11
N ILE A 138 8.91 0.65 2.22
CA ILE A 138 9.91 0.98 1.20
C ILE A 138 9.99 -0.19 0.21
N PHE A 139 9.59 0.08 -1.00
CA PHE A 139 9.58 -0.93 -2.06
C PHE A 139 10.60 -0.62 -3.14
#